data_158681e6af8355341bda8bb69b20b688
#
_entry.id   158681e6af8355341bda8bb69b20b688
#
_cell.length_a   1.000
_cell.length_b   1.000
_cell.length_c   1.000
_cell.angle_alpha   90.00
_cell.angle_beta   90.00
_cell.angle_gamma   90.00
#
_symmetry.space_group_name_H-M   'P 1'
#
loop_
_entity.id
_entity.type
_entity.pdbx_description
1 polymer ?
#
loop_
_entity_poly.entity_id
_entity_poly.type
_entity_poly.pdbx_seq_one_letter_code
_entity_poly.pdbx_strand_id
1 'polypeptide(L)'
;MRTCTNNHDSCPTFELRHSFGIRHLSFVIFSAARLVLVLLVMLSISCSGKRITKSNVDQVMEGMSKKQVESILGPPTSLNTEDFVITKKTTYIYRQGKDTVTIVFKDDKVQSKDSTLSD
;
A
#
# COMPACT_ATOMS: atom_id res chain seq x y z
N MET A 1 45.83 -52.92 -24.74
CA MET A 1 44.85 -53.74 -25.48
C MET A 1 44.13 -54.65 -24.54
N ARG A 2 42.93 -54.31 -24.13
CA ARG A 2 42.02 -55.26 -23.48
C ARG A 2 40.65 -55.05 -24.08
N THR A 3 40.34 -56.01 -24.95
CA THR A 3 39.04 -56.21 -25.54
C THR A 3 38.03 -56.51 -24.43
N CYS A 4 37.02 -55.69 -24.26
CA CYS A 4 35.85 -56.04 -23.50
C CYS A 4 35.04 -57.03 -24.35
N THR A 5 35.22 -58.31 -24.04
CA THR A 5 34.33 -59.37 -24.44
C THR A 5 33.13 -59.38 -23.49
N ASN A 6 31.95 -59.31 -24.09
CA ASN A 6 30.67 -59.79 -23.64
C ASN A 6 30.62 -60.39 -22.21
N ASN A 7 30.01 -59.64 -21.30
CA ASN A 7 29.09 -60.25 -20.32
C ASN A 7 28.21 -59.15 -19.81
N HIS A 8 27.02 -59.17 -20.19
CA HIS A 8 25.77 -59.11 -19.50
C HIS A 8 25.88 -58.78 -17.99
N ASP A 9 26.40 -57.59 -17.68
CA ASP A 9 26.30 -57.06 -16.34
C ASP A 9 26.08 -55.55 -16.41
N SER A 10 24.81 -55.21 -16.30
CA SER A 10 24.30 -54.12 -15.50
C SER A 10 25.19 -52.87 -15.44
N CYS A 11 25.15 -52.07 -16.48
CA CYS A 11 25.28 -50.66 -16.25
C CYS A 11 24.10 -50.29 -15.34
N PRO A 12 24.32 -49.74 -14.15
CA PRO A 12 23.23 -49.15 -13.41
C PRO A 12 22.78 -47.94 -14.22
N THR A 13 21.72 -48.12 -14.99
CA THR A 13 20.91 -46.99 -15.43
C THR A 13 20.51 -46.28 -14.17
N PHE A 14 21.29 -45.30 -13.85
CA PHE A 14 20.90 -44.30 -12.88
C PHE A 14 19.66 -43.60 -13.43
N GLU A 15 18.52 -44.24 -13.23
CA GLU A 15 17.25 -43.67 -13.51
C GLU A 15 17.07 -42.45 -12.59
N LEU A 16 17.39 -41.30 -13.13
CA LEU A 16 16.99 -40.02 -12.63
C LEU A 16 15.45 -39.84 -12.74
N ARG A 17 14.72 -40.83 -12.23
CA ARG A 17 13.25 -40.81 -12.20
C ARG A 17 12.67 -40.01 -11.05
N HIS A 18 13.50 -39.45 -10.18
CA HIS A 18 13.02 -38.68 -9.03
C HIS A 18 12.97 -37.17 -9.26
N SER A 19 13.34 -36.72 -10.45
CA SER A 19 13.38 -35.29 -10.71
C SER A 19 12.04 -34.68 -11.19
N PHE A 20 11.05 -35.49 -11.51
CA PHE A 20 9.79 -34.99 -12.02
C PHE A 20 8.78 -34.54 -10.96
N GLY A 21 8.86 -35.11 -9.75
CA GLY A 21 7.92 -34.79 -8.67
C GLY A 21 8.21 -33.46 -7.99
N ILE A 22 9.48 -33.07 -7.90
CA ILE A 22 9.89 -31.87 -7.16
C ILE A 22 9.59 -30.59 -7.94
N ARG A 23 9.62 -30.65 -9.26
CA ARG A 23 9.34 -29.47 -10.10
C ARG A 23 7.87 -29.06 -10.07
N HIS A 24 6.95 -30.02 -9.97
CA HIS A 24 5.53 -29.71 -9.86
C HIS A 24 5.15 -29.15 -8.50
N LEU A 25 5.73 -29.66 -7.43
CA LEU A 25 5.50 -29.14 -6.07
C LEU A 25 6.03 -27.70 -5.92
N SER A 26 7.21 -27.42 -6.47
CA SER A 26 7.77 -26.07 -6.45
C SER A 26 6.89 -25.09 -7.22
N PHE A 27 6.34 -25.49 -8.35
CA PHE A 27 5.50 -24.63 -9.18
C PHE A 27 4.16 -24.33 -8.49
N VAL A 28 3.57 -25.29 -7.81
CA VAL A 28 2.33 -25.12 -7.04
C VAL A 28 2.56 -24.20 -5.84
N ILE A 29 3.68 -24.37 -5.13
CA ILE A 29 4.04 -23.54 -3.97
C ILE A 29 4.30 -22.09 -4.41
N PHE A 30 5.01 -21.88 -5.51
CA PHE A 30 5.24 -20.54 -6.07
C PHE A 30 3.95 -19.89 -6.55
N SER A 31 3.05 -20.65 -7.15
CA SER A 31 1.75 -20.17 -7.58
C SER A 31 0.85 -19.82 -6.40
N ALA A 32 0.81 -20.64 -5.37
CA ALA A 32 0.05 -20.39 -4.15
C ALA A 32 0.59 -19.17 -3.38
N ALA A 33 1.91 -19.04 -3.24
CA ALA A 33 2.54 -17.89 -2.61
C ALA A 33 2.24 -16.59 -3.36
N ARG A 34 2.19 -16.64 -4.67
CA ARG A 34 1.86 -15.49 -5.51
C ARG A 34 0.39 -15.07 -5.37
N LEU A 35 -0.51 -16.04 -5.28
CA LEU A 35 -1.94 -15.78 -5.03
C LEU A 35 -2.17 -15.18 -3.63
N VAL A 36 -1.49 -15.69 -2.61
CA VAL A 36 -1.56 -15.15 -1.25
C VAL A 36 -1.01 -13.72 -1.21
N LEU A 37 0.10 -13.45 -1.90
CA LEU A 37 0.67 -12.11 -1.97
C LEU A 37 -0.29 -11.13 -2.65
N VAL A 38 -0.91 -11.52 -3.76
CA VAL A 38 -1.90 -10.70 -4.47
C VAL A 38 -3.14 -10.46 -3.60
N LEU A 39 -3.60 -11.48 -2.87
CA LEU A 39 -4.71 -11.37 -1.95
C LEU A 39 -4.41 -10.41 -0.79
N LEU A 40 -3.20 -10.47 -0.22
CA LEU A 40 -2.72 -9.56 0.81
C LEU A 40 -2.65 -8.11 0.31
N VAL A 41 -2.18 -7.90 -0.92
CA VAL A 41 -2.14 -6.56 -1.54
C VAL A 41 -3.56 -6.03 -1.79
N MET A 42 -4.50 -6.87 -2.21
CA MET A 42 -5.90 -6.49 -2.41
C MET A 42 -6.62 -6.13 -1.10
N LEU A 43 -6.28 -6.80 0.01
CA LEU A 43 -6.83 -6.49 1.33
C LEU A 43 -6.34 -5.14 1.88
N SER A 44 -5.15 -4.68 1.49
CA SER A 44 -4.61 -3.40 1.95
C SER A 44 -5.23 -2.18 1.27
N ILE A 45 -5.90 -2.33 0.13
CA ILE A 45 -6.57 -1.22 -0.58
C ILE A 45 -7.97 -0.94 0.00
N SER A 46 -8.51 -1.83 0.85
CA SER A 46 -9.89 -1.76 1.34
C SER A 46 -10.13 -0.76 2.47
N CYS A 47 -9.17 0.09 2.83
CA CYS A 47 -9.30 1.05 3.93
C CYS A 47 -9.70 2.46 3.47
N SER A 48 -10.61 2.56 2.48
CA SER A 48 -11.26 3.83 2.11
C SER A 48 -12.54 4.06 2.95
N GLY A 49 -12.46 3.85 4.26
CA GLY A 49 -13.52 4.26 5.16
C GLY A 49 -13.71 5.79 5.13
N LYS A 50 -14.94 6.27 5.30
CA LYS A 50 -15.24 7.70 5.50
C LYS A 50 -14.41 8.24 6.65
N ARG A 51 -13.29 8.90 6.32
CA ARG A 51 -12.39 9.48 7.32
C ARG A 51 -12.77 10.92 7.66
N ILE A 52 -13.56 11.56 6.79
CA ILE A 52 -14.06 12.91 7.00
C ILE A 52 -15.36 12.79 7.80
N THR A 53 -15.23 12.66 9.09
CA THR A 53 -16.33 12.71 10.05
C THR A 53 -16.16 13.93 10.94
N LYS A 54 -17.25 14.47 11.45
CA LYS A 54 -17.22 15.60 12.38
C LYS A 54 -16.25 15.35 13.53
N SER A 55 -16.32 14.15 14.12
CA SER A 55 -15.42 13.74 15.22
C SER A 55 -13.93 13.78 14.83
N ASN A 56 -13.58 13.38 13.60
CA ASN A 56 -12.19 13.41 13.13
C ASN A 56 -11.75 14.85 12.82
N VAL A 57 -12.64 15.65 12.24
CA VAL A 57 -12.36 17.05 11.96
C VAL A 57 -12.18 17.85 13.26
N ASP A 58 -12.95 17.54 14.29
CA ASP A 58 -12.85 18.20 15.62
C ASP A 58 -11.51 17.88 16.32
N GLN A 59 -10.91 16.72 16.01
CA GLN A 59 -9.57 16.37 16.53
C GLN A 59 -8.46 17.21 15.91
N VAL A 60 -8.69 17.83 14.76
CA VAL A 60 -7.71 18.69 14.12
C VAL A 60 -7.69 20.03 14.86
N MET A 61 -6.57 20.32 15.49
CA MET A 61 -6.33 21.54 16.24
C MET A 61 -5.33 22.46 15.53
N GLU A 62 -5.39 23.73 15.83
CA GLU A 62 -4.39 24.69 15.36
C GLU A 62 -2.99 24.32 15.87
N GLY A 63 -1.98 24.52 15.04
CA GLY A 63 -0.59 24.15 15.33
C GLY A 63 -0.20 22.71 15.00
N MET A 64 -1.15 21.83 14.63
CA MET A 64 -0.83 20.49 14.17
C MET A 64 -0.07 20.52 12.84
N SER A 65 0.82 19.55 12.67
CA SER A 65 1.56 19.40 11.41
C SER A 65 0.71 18.75 10.31
N LYS A 66 1.05 18.97 9.04
CA LYS A 66 0.41 18.32 7.88
C LYS A 66 0.29 16.81 8.05
N LYS A 67 1.38 16.15 8.50
CA LYS A 67 1.41 14.69 8.71
C LYS A 67 0.43 14.21 9.77
N GLN A 68 0.23 14.98 10.83
CA GLN A 68 -0.76 14.65 11.87
C GLN A 68 -2.17 14.76 11.33
N VAL A 69 -2.49 15.79 10.57
CA VAL A 69 -3.79 15.97 9.92
C VAL A 69 -4.05 14.85 8.91
N GLU A 70 -3.07 14.50 8.09
CA GLU A 70 -3.17 13.38 7.14
C GLU A 70 -3.35 12.03 7.84
N SER A 71 -2.80 11.84 9.03
CA SER A 71 -3.01 10.60 9.80
C SER A 71 -4.45 10.46 10.32
N ILE A 72 -5.12 11.57 10.59
CA ILE A 72 -6.50 11.62 11.11
C ILE A 72 -7.52 11.58 9.95
N LEU A 73 -7.37 12.47 8.98
CA LEU A 73 -8.32 12.67 7.89
C LEU A 73 -7.96 11.88 6.61
N GLY A 74 -6.72 11.38 6.51
CA GLY A 74 -6.19 10.77 5.31
C GLY A 74 -5.63 11.78 4.32
N PRO A 75 -5.31 11.33 3.09
CA PRO A 75 -4.80 12.22 2.05
C PRO A 75 -5.89 13.22 1.59
N PRO A 76 -5.53 14.48 1.33
CA PRO A 76 -6.49 15.47 0.85
C PRO A 76 -6.99 15.15 -0.56
N THR A 77 -8.23 15.54 -0.85
CA THR A 77 -8.82 15.40 -2.18
C THR A 77 -8.21 16.40 -3.17
N SER A 78 -7.88 17.59 -2.69
CA SER A 78 -7.22 18.63 -3.47
C SER A 78 -6.24 19.40 -2.60
N LEU A 79 -5.16 19.84 -3.21
CA LEU A 79 -4.08 20.56 -2.55
C LEU A 79 -3.79 21.82 -3.34
N ASN A 80 -3.81 22.96 -2.67
CA ASN A 80 -3.36 24.23 -3.23
C ASN A 80 -2.20 24.76 -2.38
N THR A 81 -1.09 25.11 -3.03
CA THR A 81 0.08 25.67 -2.34
C THR A 81 0.37 27.03 -2.94
N GLU A 82 0.43 28.03 -2.10
CA GLU A 82 0.81 29.40 -2.44
C GLU A 82 2.11 29.72 -1.71
N ASP A 83 3.16 29.94 -2.47
CA ASP A 83 4.47 30.31 -1.93
C ASP A 83 4.59 31.84 -1.92
N PHE A 84 4.63 32.43 -0.75
CA PHE A 84 4.94 33.82 -0.54
C PHE A 84 6.44 33.96 -0.17
N VAL A 85 7.02 35.11 -0.43
CA VAL A 85 8.46 35.38 -0.25
C VAL A 85 8.98 35.01 1.15
N ILE A 86 8.13 35.06 2.17
CA ILE A 86 8.50 34.85 3.57
C ILE A 86 7.74 33.66 4.19
N THR A 87 6.62 33.24 3.61
CA THR A 87 5.69 32.27 4.22
C THR A 87 5.12 31.34 3.18
N LYS A 88 5.06 30.08 3.50
CA LYS A 88 4.42 29.05 2.66
C LYS A 88 3.02 28.75 3.19
N LYS A 89 2.00 29.06 2.39
CA LYS A 89 0.61 28.74 2.67
C LYS A 89 0.18 27.54 1.87
N THR A 90 -0.29 26.49 2.54
CA THR A 90 -0.83 25.29 1.89
C THR A 90 -2.26 25.09 2.33
N THR A 91 -3.17 24.93 1.39
CA THR A 91 -4.58 24.69 1.65
C THR A 91 -4.93 23.26 1.26
N TYR A 92 -5.37 22.45 2.22
CA TYR A 92 -5.90 21.11 2.00
C TYR A 92 -7.41 21.16 1.92
N ILE A 93 -7.94 20.59 0.86
CA ILE A 93 -9.39 20.53 0.64
C ILE A 93 -9.78 19.04 0.63
N TYR A 94 -10.64 18.69 1.57
CA TYR A 94 -11.23 17.37 1.67
C TYR A 94 -12.69 17.46 1.23
N ARG A 95 -13.10 16.65 0.26
CA ARG A 95 -14.48 16.58 -0.22
C ARG A 95 -15.03 15.18 -0.03
N GLN A 96 -16.20 15.09 0.58
CA GLN A 96 -16.91 13.84 0.74
C GLN A 96 -18.41 14.02 0.53
N GLY A 97 -18.88 13.72 -0.69
CA GLY A 97 -20.27 13.99 -1.07
C GLY A 97 -20.55 15.48 -1.17
N LYS A 98 -21.43 15.98 -0.30
CA LYS A 98 -21.78 17.41 -0.19
C LYS A 98 -20.89 18.17 0.80
N ASP A 99 -20.19 17.42 1.64
CA ASP A 99 -19.40 17.98 2.72
C ASP A 99 -18.00 18.38 2.22
N THR A 100 -17.54 19.54 2.68
CA THR A 100 -16.21 20.04 2.36
C THR A 100 -15.54 20.51 3.63
N VAL A 101 -14.30 20.07 3.81
CA VAL A 101 -13.43 20.54 4.91
C VAL A 101 -12.21 21.19 4.28
N THR A 102 -11.96 22.42 4.65
CA THR A 102 -10.80 23.19 4.21
C THR A 102 -9.88 23.45 5.38
N ILE A 103 -8.63 23.06 5.26
CA ILE A 103 -7.61 23.25 6.29
C ILE A 103 -6.48 24.07 5.69
N VAL A 104 -6.21 25.20 6.30
CA VAL A 104 -5.14 26.11 5.88
C VAL A 104 -3.93 25.90 6.78
N PHE A 105 -2.80 25.62 6.15
CA PHE A 105 -1.49 25.49 6.81
C PHE A 105 -0.65 26.72 6.50
N LYS A 106 0.05 27.19 7.50
CA LYS A 106 1.10 28.19 7.39
C LYS A 106 2.38 27.58 7.97
N ASP A 107 3.45 27.57 7.18
CA ASP A 107 4.75 26.99 7.57
C ASP A 107 4.62 25.54 8.14
N ASP A 108 3.82 24.71 7.42
CA ASP A 108 3.54 23.31 7.75
C ASP A 108 2.69 23.06 9.01
N LYS A 109 2.12 24.10 9.61
CA LYS A 109 1.23 24.01 10.77
C LYS A 109 -0.18 24.51 10.44
N VAL A 110 -1.19 23.86 11.03
CA VAL A 110 -2.58 24.28 10.90
C VAL A 110 -2.74 25.68 11.45
N GLN A 111 -3.24 26.60 10.64
CA GLN A 111 -3.60 27.96 11.02
C GLN A 111 -5.09 28.12 11.22
N SER A 112 -5.89 27.56 10.32
CA SER A 112 -7.34 27.59 10.41
C SER A 112 -7.96 26.35 9.79
N LYS A 113 -9.15 25.99 10.25
CA LYS A 113 -9.99 24.95 9.65
C LYS A 113 -11.40 25.50 9.42
N ASP A 114 -11.95 25.18 8.28
CA ASP A 114 -13.35 25.43 7.92
C ASP A 114 -14.01 24.11 7.54
N SER A 115 -15.22 23.85 8.01
CA SER A 115 -15.98 22.67 7.68
C SER A 115 -17.44 23.01 7.41
N THR A 116 -17.98 22.48 6.33
CA THR A 116 -19.42 22.56 5.99
C THR A 116 -20.16 21.28 6.38
N LEU A 117 -19.62 20.50 7.31
CA LEU A 117 -20.26 19.29 7.79
C LEU A 117 -21.58 19.65 8.48
N SER A 118 -22.69 19.29 7.84
CA SER A 118 -24.01 19.31 8.45
C SER A 118 -24.26 18.03 9.22
N ASP A 119 -24.85 18.12 10.38
CA ASP A 119 -25.29 16.98 11.18
C ASP A 119 -26.34 16.16 10.44
#